data_1c634cd0f1b37cde999d18a084ec0554
#
_entry.id   1c634cd0f1b37cde999d18a084ec0554
#
_cell.length_a   1.000
_cell.length_b   1.000
_cell.length_c   1.000
_cell.angle_alpha   90.00
_cell.angle_beta   90.00
_cell.angle_gamma   90.00
#
_symmetry.space_group_name_H-M   'P 1'
#
loop_
_entity.id
_entity.type
_entity.pdbx_description
1 polymer ?
#
loop_
_entity_poly.entity_id
_entity_poly.type
_entity_poly.pdbx_seq_one_letter_code
_entity_poly.pdbx_strand_id
1 'polypeptide(L)'
;MRASLFYISILLTLSSLCLGSFQISFLKEINKDNKNKNFVFSPMSIYQILSLTANGARGNTLHEMVKALSGNSITELNRINSEILNAAKNFTSIEIANAIMTRIEPLDEFKKIAYSYDATIEKLKSADQVNSWCFLKTHGKILQIVDQLDPLTKMILLNAIYFKGTWKNKFKPEKTQKKYFYNFGEQTKPVQVNMMNLETKFNYYSDEKVQVIEIPFSKDSVSAVIFLPKKLQNINDFIAELDDQKIKKYLNSLFPITVDLELPKFKIEFESGLNTYLHNLGMKQAFSPMADLSGLAKGGNDLYIDSVIQKAFIEVDESGAEAAAVTAVIIKGWSSIINISQRMYVNRPFLMMLRSKALPEDNDVLFLTKIEKF
;
A
#
# COMPACT_ATOMS: atom_id res chain seq x y z
N MET A 1 -10.21 -18.18 -51.11
CA MET A 1 -9.57 -16.94 -50.68
C MET A 1 -10.31 -16.32 -49.47
N ARG A 2 -10.45 -17.06 -48.35
CA ARG A 2 -11.10 -16.60 -47.08
C ARG A 2 -10.57 -17.34 -45.84
N ALA A 3 -9.31 -17.79 -45.85
CA ALA A 3 -8.72 -18.55 -44.72
C ALA A 3 -7.47 -17.89 -44.09
N SER A 4 -7.06 -16.69 -44.54
CA SER A 4 -5.82 -16.06 -44.06
C SER A 4 -6.01 -14.82 -43.16
N LEU A 5 -7.24 -14.45 -42.83
CA LEU A 5 -7.54 -13.28 -41.99
C LEU A 5 -7.84 -13.64 -40.50
N PHE A 6 -7.96 -14.92 -40.18
CA PHE A 6 -8.23 -15.38 -38.80
C PHE A 6 -6.97 -15.70 -37.97
N TYR A 7 -5.80 -15.77 -38.59
CA TYR A 7 -4.55 -16.13 -37.91
C TYR A 7 -3.75 -14.91 -37.40
N ILE A 8 -4.07 -13.69 -37.83
CA ILE A 8 -3.35 -12.48 -37.41
C ILE A 8 -3.93 -11.86 -36.12
N SER A 9 -5.18 -12.19 -35.80
CA SER A 9 -5.85 -11.68 -34.59
C SER A 9 -5.48 -12.45 -33.32
N ILE A 10 -4.93 -13.64 -33.40
CA ILE A 10 -4.57 -14.51 -32.26
C ILE A 10 -3.10 -14.28 -31.81
N LEU A 11 -2.25 -13.71 -32.67
CA LEU A 11 -0.84 -13.48 -32.35
C LEU A 11 -0.55 -12.15 -31.65
N LEU A 12 -1.54 -11.28 -31.51
CA LEU A 12 -1.40 -9.99 -30.79
C LEU A 12 -1.86 -10.05 -29.32
N THR A 13 -2.40 -11.19 -28.86
CA THR A 13 -2.84 -11.37 -27.47
C THR A 13 -1.90 -12.20 -26.60
N LEU A 14 -0.76 -12.65 -27.14
CA LEU A 14 0.19 -13.54 -26.44
C LEU A 14 1.46 -12.86 -25.93
N SER A 15 1.58 -11.54 -26.00
CA SER A 15 2.76 -10.83 -25.48
C SER A 15 2.53 -10.03 -24.19
N SER A 16 1.34 -10.10 -23.57
CA SER A 16 1.15 -9.62 -22.20
C SER A 16 1.35 -10.75 -21.18
N LEU A 17 2.43 -11.51 -21.32
CA LEU A 17 2.85 -12.46 -20.30
C LEU A 17 3.29 -11.67 -19.07
N CYS A 18 2.34 -11.47 -18.16
CA CYS A 18 2.49 -11.49 -16.71
C CYS A 18 3.74 -10.80 -16.12
N LEU A 19 3.87 -9.51 -16.27
CA LEU A 19 4.36 -8.73 -15.14
C LEU A 19 3.13 -8.49 -14.26
N GLY A 20 3.09 -9.10 -13.07
CA GLY A 20 2.06 -8.77 -12.07
C GLY A 20 2.05 -7.27 -11.80
N SER A 21 0.94 -6.74 -11.28
CA SER A 21 0.86 -5.32 -10.94
C SER A 21 2.06 -4.91 -10.09
N PHE A 22 2.50 -3.65 -10.23
CA PHE A 22 3.59 -3.10 -9.41
C PHE A 22 3.38 -3.38 -7.93
N GLN A 23 2.16 -3.22 -7.42
CA GLN A 23 1.83 -3.38 -6.02
C GLN A 23 2.10 -4.79 -5.47
N ILE A 24 1.79 -5.83 -6.22
CA ILE A 24 2.01 -7.22 -5.80
C ILE A 24 3.46 -7.64 -6.00
N SER A 25 4.08 -7.20 -7.09
CA SER A 25 5.51 -7.42 -7.32
C SER A 25 6.34 -6.78 -6.21
N PHE A 26 6.01 -5.55 -5.81
CA PHE A 26 6.69 -4.85 -4.72
C PHE A 26 6.44 -5.50 -3.35
N LEU A 27 5.20 -5.98 -3.07
CA LEU A 27 4.90 -6.74 -1.85
C LEU A 27 5.81 -7.97 -1.71
N LYS A 28 6.01 -8.69 -2.80
CA LYS A 28 6.88 -9.88 -2.79
C LYS A 28 8.33 -9.52 -2.53
N GLU A 29 8.82 -8.43 -3.14
CA GLU A 29 10.20 -7.99 -2.95
C GLU A 29 10.45 -7.54 -1.50
N ILE A 30 9.59 -6.67 -0.94
CA ILE A 30 9.78 -6.20 0.45
C ILE A 30 9.65 -7.34 1.46
N ASN A 31 8.81 -8.35 1.19
CA ASN A 31 8.63 -9.49 2.07
C ASN A 31 9.87 -10.40 2.15
N LYS A 32 10.71 -10.47 1.10
CA LYS A 32 11.92 -11.29 1.10
C LYS A 32 12.88 -10.93 2.23
N ASP A 33 13.06 -9.63 2.47
CA ASP A 33 13.99 -9.11 3.48
C ASP A 33 13.32 -8.93 4.86
N ASN A 34 11.99 -9.04 4.91
CA ASN A 34 11.20 -8.81 6.12
C ASN A 34 10.42 -10.05 6.58
N LYS A 35 10.96 -11.27 6.36
CA LYS A 35 10.26 -12.52 6.67
C LYS A 35 9.83 -12.66 8.13
N ASN A 36 10.58 -12.09 9.07
CA ASN A 36 10.31 -12.18 10.51
C ASN A 36 9.95 -10.83 11.13
N LYS A 37 9.46 -9.89 10.32
CA LYS A 37 9.13 -8.54 10.75
C LYS A 37 7.74 -8.14 10.29
N ASN A 38 7.08 -7.31 11.09
CA ASN A 38 5.93 -6.55 10.64
C ASN A 38 6.38 -5.47 9.68
N PHE A 39 5.57 -5.17 8.69
CA PHE A 39 5.79 -4.01 7.83
C PHE A 39 4.47 -3.40 7.37
N VAL A 40 4.52 -2.15 7.03
CA VAL A 40 3.45 -1.43 6.32
C VAL A 40 4.08 -0.57 5.23
N PHE A 41 3.49 -0.57 4.05
CA PHE A 41 3.87 0.33 2.97
C PHE A 41 2.67 0.69 2.09
N SER A 42 2.82 1.77 1.33
CA SER A 42 1.80 2.21 0.37
C SER A 42 2.33 2.05 -1.05
N PRO A 43 1.88 1.03 -1.78
CA PRO A 43 2.28 0.86 -3.17
C PRO A 43 1.79 2.00 -4.05
N MET A 44 0.59 2.53 -3.79
CA MET A 44 0.02 3.65 -4.54
C MET A 44 0.89 4.91 -4.42
N SER A 45 1.31 5.29 -3.22
CA SER A 45 2.09 6.52 -3.08
C SER A 45 3.54 6.39 -3.56
N ILE A 46 4.12 5.17 -3.50
CA ILE A 46 5.40 4.88 -4.17
C ILE A 46 5.24 5.00 -5.69
N TYR A 47 4.17 4.43 -6.25
CA TYR A 47 3.84 4.55 -7.66
C TYR A 47 3.76 6.01 -8.10
N GLN A 48 3.11 6.88 -7.32
CA GLN A 48 2.97 8.30 -7.62
C GLN A 48 4.32 9.03 -7.69
N ILE A 49 5.18 8.89 -6.66
CA ILE A 49 6.48 9.61 -6.64
C ILE A 49 7.43 9.11 -7.73
N LEU A 50 7.40 7.82 -8.06
CA LEU A 50 8.20 7.24 -9.14
C LEU A 50 7.67 7.66 -10.52
N SER A 51 6.34 7.70 -10.71
CA SER A 51 5.73 8.20 -11.95
C SER A 51 6.03 9.68 -12.17
N LEU A 52 6.00 10.50 -11.11
CA LEU A 52 6.46 11.88 -11.17
C LEU A 52 7.91 11.95 -11.64
N THR A 53 8.80 11.18 -11.03
CA THR A 53 10.24 11.18 -11.36
C THR A 53 10.47 10.73 -12.81
N ALA A 54 9.68 9.76 -13.30
CA ALA A 54 9.75 9.27 -14.69
C ALA A 54 9.46 10.36 -15.72
N ASN A 55 8.69 11.40 -15.38
CA ASN A 55 8.49 12.56 -16.27
C ASN A 55 9.80 13.34 -16.53
N GLY A 56 10.72 13.31 -15.58
CA GLY A 56 12.06 13.88 -15.72
C GLY A 56 13.08 12.96 -16.41
N ALA A 57 12.77 11.69 -16.57
CA ALA A 57 13.67 10.69 -17.17
C ALA A 57 13.62 10.71 -18.70
N ARG A 58 14.70 10.21 -19.32
CA ARG A 58 14.82 10.08 -20.78
C ARG A 58 15.43 8.71 -21.12
N GLY A 59 15.36 8.35 -22.40
CA GLY A 59 16.01 7.15 -22.93
C GLY A 59 15.71 5.87 -22.17
N ASN A 60 16.75 5.09 -21.89
CA ASN A 60 16.61 3.81 -21.18
C ASN A 60 16.19 3.99 -19.71
N THR A 61 16.58 5.08 -19.05
CA THR A 61 16.12 5.40 -17.69
C THR A 61 14.61 5.46 -17.62
N LEU A 62 13.98 6.19 -18.55
CA LEU A 62 12.51 6.27 -18.65
C LEU A 62 11.91 4.89 -18.96
N HIS A 63 12.51 4.13 -19.88
CA HIS A 63 12.02 2.80 -20.25
C HIS A 63 11.99 1.84 -19.05
N GLU A 64 13.07 1.78 -18.27
CA GLU A 64 13.16 0.94 -17.08
C GLU A 64 12.12 1.38 -16.02
N MET A 65 11.96 2.68 -15.79
CA MET A 65 11.01 3.21 -14.82
C MET A 65 9.56 2.87 -15.21
N VAL A 66 9.17 3.12 -16.46
CA VAL A 66 7.81 2.80 -16.95
C VAL A 66 7.54 1.30 -16.83
N LYS A 67 8.49 0.46 -17.23
CA LYS A 67 8.36 -1.00 -17.15
C LYS A 67 8.26 -1.51 -15.71
N ALA A 68 9.08 -1.00 -14.80
CA ALA A 68 9.06 -1.39 -13.38
C ALA A 68 7.73 -1.00 -12.70
N LEU A 69 7.10 0.08 -13.16
CA LEU A 69 5.77 0.51 -12.73
C LEU A 69 4.62 -0.22 -13.44
N SER A 70 4.92 -1.25 -14.22
CA SER A 70 3.94 -2.02 -15.00
C SER A 70 3.14 -1.18 -15.99
N GLY A 71 3.69 -0.01 -16.41
CA GLY A 71 3.08 0.88 -17.38
C GLY A 71 3.55 0.62 -18.81
N ASN A 72 2.81 1.14 -19.79
CA ASN A 72 3.17 1.05 -21.22
C ASN A 72 3.83 2.36 -21.72
N SER A 73 3.54 3.48 -21.07
CA SER A 73 4.08 4.78 -21.44
C SER A 73 3.99 5.79 -20.28
N ILE A 74 4.76 6.87 -20.39
CA ILE A 74 4.67 8.00 -19.43
C ILE A 74 3.26 8.66 -19.48
N THR A 75 2.62 8.69 -20.64
CA THR A 75 1.27 9.23 -20.80
C THR A 75 0.26 8.41 -19.99
N GLU A 76 0.39 7.10 -20.01
CA GLU A 76 -0.46 6.22 -19.21
C GLU A 76 -0.21 6.40 -17.71
N LEU A 77 1.05 6.46 -17.26
CA LEU A 77 1.38 6.75 -15.87
C LEU A 77 0.75 8.06 -15.40
N ASN A 78 0.82 9.12 -16.22
CA ASN A 78 0.22 10.43 -15.93
C ASN A 78 -1.31 10.36 -15.84
N ARG A 79 -1.96 9.61 -16.74
CA ARG A 79 -3.41 9.39 -16.71
C ARG A 79 -3.83 8.70 -15.42
N ILE A 80 -3.19 7.59 -15.06
CA ILE A 80 -3.46 6.83 -13.83
C ILE A 80 -3.26 7.72 -12.60
N ASN A 81 -2.16 8.49 -12.54
CA ASN A 81 -1.94 9.42 -11.43
C ASN A 81 -3.00 10.51 -11.32
N SER A 82 -3.48 11.04 -12.45
CA SER A 82 -4.59 12.00 -12.44
C SER A 82 -5.86 11.39 -11.86
N GLU A 83 -6.17 10.16 -12.19
CA GLU A 83 -7.32 9.42 -11.64
C GLU A 83 -7.15 9.18 -10.14
N ILE A 84 -5.96 8.75 -9.69
CA ILE A 84 -5.62 8.57 -8.27
C ILE A 84 -5.81 9.88 -7.50
N LEU A 85 -5.24 10.99 -7.99
CA LEU A 85 -5.35 12.29 -7.33
C LEU A 85 -6.79 12.80 -7.26
N ASN A 86 -7.57 12.59 -8.33
CA ASN A 86 -8.98 12.96 -8.33
C ASN A 86 -9.80 12.15 -7.30
N ALA A 87 -9.54 10.84 -7.19
CA ALA A 87 -10.18 10.00 -6.17
C ALA A 87 -9.71 10.40 -4.76
N ALA A 88 -8.42 10.69 -4.58
CA ALA A 88 -7.81 11.03 -3.30
C ALA A 88 -8.34 12.34 -2.70
N LYS A 89 -8.84 13.28 -3.51
CA LYS A 89 -9.49 14.51 -3.02
C LYS A 89 -10.67 14.25 -2.09
N ASN A 90 -11.30 13.10 -2.22
CA ASN A 90 -12.43 12.70 -1.41
C ASN A 90 -12.02 11.88 -0.17
N PHE A 91 -10.73 11.55 -0.02
CA PHE A 91 -10.24 10.82 1.14
C PHE A 91 -10.03 11.79 2.30
N THR A 92 -10.67 11.50 3.43
CA THR A 92 -10.53 12.26 4.67
C THR A 92 -9.70 11.50 5.70
N SER A 93 -9.38 10.25 5.40
CA SER A 93 -8.73 9.29 6.30
C SER A 93 -7.26 9.03 5.94
N ILE A 94 -6.78 9.62 4.84
CA ILE A 94 -5.45 9.33 4.31
C ILE A 94 -4.72 10.65 4.05
N GLU A 95 -3.50 10.73 4.55
CA GLU A 95 -2.60 11.83 4.23
C GLU A 95 -1.39 11.26 3.49
N ILE A 96 -1.16 11.78 2.30
CA ILE A 96 -0.07 11.38 1.43
C ILE A 96 0.78 12.62 1.17
N ALA A 97 2.08 12.49 1.38
CA ALA A 97 3.03 13.52 1.03
C ALA A 97 4.18 12.94 0.21
N ASN A 98 4.38 13.52 -0.96
CA ASN A 98 5.46 13.17 -1.87
C ASN A 98 6.41 14.35 -2.03
N ALA A 99 7.72 14.12 -1.99
CA ALA A 99 8.71 15.14 -2.29
C ALA A 99 9.87 14.60 -3.10
N ILE A 100 10.36 15.43 -4.00
CA ILE A 100 11.67 15.29 -4.64
C ILE A 100 12.54 16.42 -4.08
N MET A 101 13.63 16.06 -3.41
CA MET A 101 14.61 17.03 -2.95
C MET A 101 15.92 16.79 -3.68
N THR A 102 16.43 17.82 -4.37
CA THR A 102 17.63 17.75 -5.20
C THR A 102 18.56 18.92 -4.97
N ARG A 103 19.88 18.69 -5.06
CA ARG A 103 20.86 19.77 -4.97
C ARG A 103 20.95 20.62 -6.24
N ILE A 104 20.50 20.09 -7.36
CA ILE A 104 20.44 20.78 -8.65
C ILE A 104 19.08 21.45 -8.79
N GLU A 105 19.04 22.70 -9.28
CA GLU A 105 17.79 23.44 -9.47
C GLU A 105 16.91 22.73 -10.51
N PRO A 106 15.66 22.37 -10.14
CA PRO A 106 14.73 21.73 -11.07
C PRO A 106 14.29 22.70 -12.18
N LEU A 107 14.00 22.14 -13.35
CA LEU A 107 13.40 22.89 -14.46
C LEU A 107 12.01 23.39 -14.10
N ASP A 108 11.64 24.57 -14.59
CA ASP A 108 10.32 25.15 -14.33
C ASP A 108 9.18 24.32 -14.93
N GLU A 109 9.43 23.66 -16.07
CA GLU A 109 8.51 22.70 -16.66
C GLU A 109 8.28 21.50 -15.73
N PHE A 110 9.35 20.99 -15.10
CA PHE A 110 9.23 19.87 -14.15
C PHE A 110 8.54 20.31 -12.85
N LYS A 111 8.76 21.52 -12.37
CA LYS A 111 8.03 22.08 -11.22
C LYS A 111 6.52 22.12 -11.48
N LYS A 112 6.08 22.46 -12.71
CA LYS A 112 4.66 22.40 -13.08
C LYS A 112 4.10 20.99 -13.06
N ILE A 113 4.88 20.00 -13.51
CA ILE A 113 4.49 18.60 -13.43
C ILE A 113 4.38 18.18 -11.96
N ALA A 114 5.38 18.49 -11.12
CA ALA A 114 5.33 18.19 -9.69
C ALA A 114 4.09 18.77 -9.00
N TYR A 115 3.74 20.02 -9.34
CA TYR A 115 2.50 20.64 -8.86
C TYR A 115 1.25 19.86 -9.28
N SER A 116 1.19 19.38 -10.53
CA SER A 116 0.06 18.57 -11.00
C SER A 116 -0.03 17.20 -10.32
N TYR A 117 1.04 16.75 -9.68
CA TYR A 117 1.12 15.52 -8.88
C TYR A 117 0.87 15.77 -7.38
N ASP A 118 0.53 17.00 -6.99
CA ASP A 118 0.45 17.43 -5.57
C ASP A 118 1.72 17.08 -4.78
N ALA A 119 2.87 17.19 -5.43
CA ALA A 119 4.16 16.83 -4.86
C ALA A 119 5.02 18.07 -4.61
N THR A 120 5.78 18.01 -3.52
CA THR A 120 6.80 19.01 -3.19
C THR A 120 8.05 18.77 -4.03
N ILE A 121 8.61 19.81 -4.63
CA ILE A 121 9.94 19.77 -5.21
C ILE A 121 10.76 20.94 -4.68
N GLU A 122 11.86 20.62 -4.01
CA GLU A 122 12.68 21.59 -3.30
C GLU A 122 14.19 21.31 -3.43
N LYS A 123 14.98 22.36 -3.21
CA LYS A 123 16.43 22.22 -3.08
C LYS A 123 16.80 21.47 -1.80
N LEU A 124 17.57 20.40 -1.93
CA LEU A 124 18.09 19.61 -0.81
C LEU A 124 19.17 20.43 -0.06
N LYS A 125 18.97 20.67 1.22
CA LYS A 125 19.87 21.45 2.08
C LYS A 125 20.47 20.62 3.22
N SER A 126 19.62 19.97 4.02
CA SER A 126 20.04 19.24 5.23
C SER A 126 19.04 18.13 5.60
N ALA A 127 19.46 17.22 6.49
CA ALA A 127 18.57 16.23 7.10
C ALA A 127 17.44 16.89 7.90
N ASP A 128 17.72 18.00 8.61
CA ASP A 128 16.72 18.74 9.38
C ASP A 128 15.60 19.29 8.49
N GLN A 129 15.94 19.77 7.27
CA GLN A 129 14.93 20.21 6.29
C GLN A 129 14.02 19.04 5.90
N VAL A 130 14.60 17.88 5.59
CA VAL A 130 13.88 16.67 5.22
C VAL A 130 12.95 16.23 6.34
N ASN A 131 13.46 16.18 7.56
CA ASN A 131 12.70 15.79 8.76
C ASN A 131 11.58 16.80 9.08
N SER A 132 11.87 18.10 8.99
CA SER A 132 10.88 19.17 9.18
C SER A 132 9.75 19.08 8.14
N TRP A 133 10.07 18.80 6.88
CA TRP A 133 9.07 18.56 5.84
C TRP A 133 8.17 17.39 6.20
N CYS A 134 8.76 16.25 6.60
CA CYS A 134 8.01 15.05 6.96
C CYS A 134 7.10 15.30 8.17
N PHE A 135 7.63 15.96 9.22
CA PHE A 135 6.86 16.34 10.42
C PHE A 135 5.64 17.19 10.07
N LEU A 136 5.84 18.23 9.27
CA LEU A 136 4.75 19.14 8.86
C LEU A 136 3.69 18.40 8.01
N LYS A 137 4.12 17.61 7.04
CA LYS A 137 3.22 16.89 6.12
C LYS A 137 2.47 15.75 6.76
N THR A 138 2.92 15.25 7.91
CA THR A 138 2.26 14.17 8.65
C THR A 138 1.64 14.64 9.97
N HIS A 139 1.44 15.96 10.15
CA HIS A 139 0.88 16.57 11.37
C HIS A 139 1.56 16.07 12.65
N GLY A 140 2.89 15.96 12.61
CA GLY A 140 3.70 15.51 13.73
C GLY A 140 3.65 14.01 14.03
N LYS A 141 3.04 13.20 13.16
CA LYS A 141 2.99 11.73 13.35
C LYS A 141 4.31 11.06 13.03
N ILE A 142 5.05 11.61 12.07
CA ILE A 142 6.38 11.13 11.70
C ILE A 142 7.39 12.22 12.02
N LEU A 143 8.20 11.97 13.04
CA LEU A 143 9.15 12.97 13.55
C LEU A 143 10.42 13.05 12.70
N GLN A 144 10.85 11.93 12.17
CA GLN A 144 12.13 11.78 11.47
C GLN A 144 12.02 10.72 10.38
N ILE A 145 12.62 10.96 9.22
CA ILE A 145 12.66 10.06 8.06
C ILE A 145 14.09 9.83 7.56
N VAL A 146 15.04 10.65 7.97
CA VAL A 146 16.48 10.47 7.71
C VAL A 146 17.27 10.84 8.96
N ASP A 147 18.31 10.06 9.29
CA ASP A 147 19.22 10.37 10.37
C ASP A 147 20.29 11.36 9.90
N GLN A 148 20.92 11.06 8.78
CA GLN A 148 22.00 11.85 8.19
C GLN A 148 21.87 11.84 6.67
N LEU A 149 22.39 12.87 6.01
CA LEU A 149 22.55 12.95 4.58
C LEU A 149 24.04 12.90 4.24
N ASP A 150 24.39 12.01 3.33
CA ASP A 150 25.72 12.03 2.74
C ASP A 150 25.91 13.38 2.02
N PRO A 151 27.02 14.10 2.24
CA PRO A 151 27.34 15.33 1.52
C PRO A 151 27.32 15.19 0.00
N LEU A 152 27.54 13.98 -0.54
CA LEU A 152 27.51 13.67 -1.94
C LEU A 152 26.11 13.37 -2.48
N THR A 153 25.10 13.19 -1.60
CA THR A 153 23.71 12.97 -2.02
C THR A 153 23.23 14.09 -2.93
N LYS A 154 22.81 13.74 -4.13
CA LYS A 154 22.35 14.68 -5.16
C LYS A 154 20.82 14.81 -5.17
N MET A 155 20.11 13.70 -5.00
CA MET A 155 18.63 13.67 -5.05
C MET A 155 18.07 12.56 -4.18
N ILE A 156 17.02 12.90 -3.44
CA ILE A 156 16.23 11.94 -2.67
C ILE A 156 14.75 12.06 -3.01
N LEU A 157 14.08 10.93 -3.07
CA LEU A 157 12.65 10.82 -3.18
C LEU A 157 12.08 10.44 -1.83
N LEU A 158 11.10 11.20 -1.36
CA LEU A 158 10.50 11.05 -0.04
C LEU A 158 9.01 10.79 -0.19
N ASN A 159 8.55 9.78 0.50
CA ASN A 159 7.15 9.48 0.61
C ASN A 159 6.78 9.28 2.08
N ALA A 160 5.87 10.10 2.57
CA ALA A 160 5.32 9.98 3.92
C ALA A 160 3.81 9.75 3.80
N ILE A 161 3.32 8.70 4.44
CA ILE A 161 1.91 8.35 4.37
C ILE A 161 1.38 7.91 5.73
N TYR A 162 0.19 8.43 6.04
CA TYR A 162 -0.51 8.17 7.27
C TYR A 162 -1.97 7.81 6.99
N PHE A 163 -2.47 6.77 7.64
CA PHE A 163 -3.86 6.38 7.57
C PHE A 163 -4.54 6.45 8.94
N LYS A 164 -5.71 7.09 8.95
CA LYS A 164 -6.59 7.18 10.12
C LYS A 164 -8.06 7.11 9.71
N GLY A 165 -8.61 5.90 9.57
CA GLY A 165 -10.00 5.68 9.16
C GLY A 165 -10.91 5.33 10.33
N THR A 166 -12.20 5.70 10.28
CA THR A 166 -13.22 5.29 11.25
C THR A 166 -14.02 4.11 10.68
N TRP A 167 -14.12 3.02 11.42
CA TRP A 167 -14.90 1.85 10.99
C TRP A 167 -16.38 2.21 10.76
N LYS A 168 -16.98 1.67 9.73
CA LYS A 168 -18.42 1.80 9.49
C LYS A 168 -19.21 1.22 10.66
N ASN A 169 -18.83 0.04 11.12
CA ASN A 169 -19.33 -0.60 12.32
C ASN A 169 -18.18 -0.66 13.33
N LYS A 170 -18.23 0.19 14.36
CA LYS A 170 -17.18 0.30 15.37
C LYS A 170 -17.14 -0.92 16.26
N PHE A 171 -15.95 -1.34 16.66
CA PHE A 171 -15.78 -2.27 17.77
C PHE A 171 -16.14 -1.56 19.09
N LYS A 172 -16.68 -2.30 20.05
CA LYS A 172 -17.02 -1.78 21.36
C LYS A 172 -15.83 -1.97 22.30
N PRO A 173 -15.30 -0.90 22.94
CA PRO A 173 -14.16 -1.03 23.84
C PRO A 173 -14.38 -2.03 24.97
N GLU A 174 -15.60 -2.14 25.49
CA GLU A 174 -15.98 -3.08 26.54
C GLU A 174 -15.94 -4.56 26.09
N LYS A 175 -15.88 -4.82 24.77
CA LYS A 175 -15.70 -6.17 24.20
C LYS A 175 -14.24 -6.49 23.85
N THR A 176 -13.34 -5.53 23.99
CA THR A 176 -11.90 -5.77 23.81
C THR A 176 -11.35 -6.52 25.00
N GLN A 177 -10.73 -7.67 24.75
CA GLN A 177 -10.18 -8.55 25.78
C GLN A 177 -8.74 -8.94 25.50
N LYS A 178 -7.99 -9.28 26.55
CA LYS A 178 -6.67 -9.89 26.41
C LYS A 178 -6.83 -11.32 25.90
N LYS A 179 -6.31 -11.60 24.70
CA LYS A 179 -6.30 -12.93 24.08
C LYS A 179 -4.93 -13.26 23.50
N TYR A 180 -4.69 -14.53 23.23
CA TYR A 180 -3.42 -14.97 22.66
C TYR A 180 -3.35 -14.70 21.16
N PHE A 181 -2.21 -14.17 20.73
CA PHE A 181 -1.76 -14.13 19.35
C PHE A 181 -0.52 -15.04 19.22
N TYR A 182 -0.49 -15.87 18.21
CA TYR A 182 0.56 -16.84 17.97
C TYR A 182 1.59 -16.26 16.99
N ASN A 183 2.65 -15.68 17.55
CA ASN A 183 3.73 -15.08 16.76
C ASN A 183 4.32 -16.12 15.79
N PHE A 184 4.57 -15.70 14.55
CA PHE A 184 5.08 -16.56 13.47
C PHE A 184 4.16 -17.75 13.11
N GLY A 185 2.92 -17.80 13.62
CA GLY A 185 2.04 -18.95 13.52
C GLY A 185 2.40 -20.10 14.47
N GLU A 186 3.38 -19.93 15.37
CA GLU A 186 3.87 -20.94 16.27
C GLU A 186 3.06 -20.98 17.58
N GLN A 187 2.45 -22.11 17.89
CA GLN A 187 1.68 -22.29 19.13
C GLN A 187 2.54 -22.21 20.40
N THR A 188 3.84 -22.37 20.27
CA THR A 188 4.83 -22.32 21.38
C THR A 188 5.22 -20.89 21.76
N LYS A 189 4.83 -19.88 20.98
CA LYS A 189 5.17 -18.47 21.22
C LYS A 189 3.92 -17.57 21.31
N PRO A 190 2.96 -17.88 22.23
CA PRO A 190 1.78 -17.03 22.39
C PRO A 190 2.14 -15.77 23.15
N VAL A 191 1.61 -14.64 22.67
CA VAL A 191 1.66 -13.35 23.37
C VAL A 191 0.24 -12.86 23.63
N GLN A 192 0.04 -12.12 24.72
CA GLN A 192 -1.26 -11.52 24.99
C GLN A 192 -1.37 -10.16 24.29
N VAL A 193 -2.43 -10.02 23.50
CA VAL A 193 -2.75 -8.79 22.79
C VAL A 193 -4.16 -8.30 23.16
N ASN A 194 -4.44 -7.02 22.96
CA ASN A 194 -5.80 -6.50 23.04
C ASN A 194 -6.56 -6.94 21.78
N MET A 195 -7.48 -7.88 21.93
CA MET A 195 -8.29 -8.41 20.84
C MET A 195 -9.67 -7.76 20.85
N MET A 196 -9.98 -6.98 19.84
CA MET A 196 -11.30 -6.37 19.61
C MET A 196 -12.27 -7.44 19.12
N ASN A 197 -13.55 -7.32 19.46
CA ASN A 197 -14.58 -8.25 18.99
C ASN A 197 -15.79 -7.49 18.41
N LEU A 198 -16.26 -7.96 17.24
CA LEU A 198 -17.46 -7.46 16.59
C LEU A 198 -18.18 -8.59 15.85
N GLU A 199 -19.43 -8.82 16.17
CA GLU A 199 -20.31 -9.72 15.42
C GLU A 199 -21.32 -8.89 14.63
N THR A 200 -21.20 -8.97 13.29
CA THR A 200 -22.10 -8.29 12.34
C THR A 200 -21.97 -8.93 10.94
N LYS A 201 -22.72 -8.39 9.97
CA LYS A 201 -22.57 -8.80 8.56
C LYS A 201 -21.34 -8.15 7.96
N PHE A 202 -20.47 -9.01 7.42
CA PHE A 202 -19.29 -8.63 6.63
C PHE A 202 -19.30 -9.34 5.30
N ASN A 203 -18.59 -8.79 4.32
CA ASN A 203 -18.22 -9.54 3.13
C ASN A 203 -17.09 -10.51 3.51
N TYR A 204 -17.35 -11.80 3.37
CA TYR A 204 -16.47 -12.85 3.85
C TYR A 204 -16.34 -13.98 2.82
N TYR A 205 -15.16 -14.59 2.78
CA TYR A 205 -14.85 -15.78 2.02
C TYR A 205 -13.93 -16.69 2.81
N SER A 206 -14.05 -17.99 2.63
CA SER A 206 -13.12 -18.97 3.20
C SER A 206 -13.00 -20.18 2.30
N ASP A 207 -11.79 -20.63 2.06
CA ASP A 207 -11.46 -21.91 1.45
C ASP A 207 -10.54 -22.74 2.38
N GLU A 208 -9.87 -23.76 1.85
CA GLU A 208 -8.96 -24.60 2.63
C GLU A 208 -7.68 -23.87 3.06
N LYS A 209 -7.28 -22.82 2.33
CA LYS A 209 -5.99 -22.12 2.53
C LYS A 209 -6.13 -20.83 3.34
N VAL A 210 -7.22 -20.08 3.17
CA VAL A 210 -7.34 -18.71 3.68
C VAL A 210 -8.77 -18.38 4.12
N GLN A 211 -8.89 -17.51 5.12
CA GLN A 211 -10.09 -16.74 5.42
C GLN A 211 -9.87 -15.30 4.97
N VAL A 212 -10.86 -14.71 4.30
CA VAL A 212 -10.78 -13.33 3.81
C VAL A 212 -12.01 -12.57 4.28
N ILE A 213 -11.82 -11.38 4.84
CA ILE A 213 -12.91 -10.52 5.30
C ILE A 213 -12.67 -9.08 4.85
N GLU A 214 -13.72 -8.42 4.37
CA GLU A 214 -13.71 -7.00 4.05
C GLU A 214 -14.47 -6.21 5.13
N ILE A 215 -13.77 -5.26 5.76
CA ILE A 215 -14.27 -4.40 6.83
C ILE A 215 -14.30 -2.96 6.30
N PRO A 216 -15.47 -2.38 6.05
CA PRO A 216 -15.58 -1.03 5.49
C PRO A 216 -15.32 0.04 6.55
N PHE A 217 -14.71 1.14 6.13
CA PHE A 217 -14.66 2.39 6.89
C PHE A 217 -15.92 3.22 6.65
N SER A 218 -16.21 4.15 7.55
CA SER A 218 -17.47 4.94 7.55
C SER A 218 -17.49 6.04 6.50
N LYS A 219 -16.34 6.57 6.21
CA LYS A 219 -16.12 7.60 5.20
C LYS A 219 -15.18 7.04 4.13
N ASP A 220 -15.21 7.69 2.99
CA ASP A 220 -14.40 7.28 1.85
C ASP A 220 -14.81 5.88 1.34
N SER A 221 -14.54 5.57 0.12
CA SER A 221 -14.80 4.24 -0.45
C SER A 221 -13.69 3.25 -0.05
N VAL A 222 -13.18 3.35 1.19
CA VAL A 222 -12.06 2.57 1.70
C VAL A 222 -12.55 1.40 2.53
N SER A 223 -11.92 0.27 2.37
CA SER A 223 -12.09 -0.92 3.21
C SER A 223 -10.75 -1.56 3.58
N ALA A 224 -10.72 -2.23 4.74
CA ALA A 224 -9.65 -3.16 5.10
C ALA A 224 -10.04 -4.57 4.66
N VAL A 225 -9.22 -5.21 3.86
CA VAL A 225 -9.34 -6.63 3.53
C VAL A 225 -8.27 -7.39 4.28
N ILE A 226 -8.68 -8.32 5.15
CA ILE A 226 -7.76 -9.15 5.92
C ILE A 226 -7.70 -10.54 5.28
N PHE A 227 -6.51 -10.97 4.93
CA PHE A 227 -6.19 -12.33 4.50
C PHE A 227 -5.54 -13.05 5.67
N LEU A 228 -6.23 -14.05 6.21
CA LEU A 228 -5.77 -14.86 7.32
C LEU A 228 -5.48 -16.28 6.84
N PRO A 229 -4.22 -16.65 6.56
CA PRO A 229 -3.88 -18.01 6.18
C PRO A 229 -4.31 -19.02 7.24
N LYS A 230 -4.80 -20.20 6.81
CA LYS A 230 -5.17 -21.27 7.75
C LYS A 230 -3.92 -21.91 8.38
N LYS A 231 -4.09 -22.61 9.49
CA LYS A 231 -3.08 -22.99 10.48
C LYS A 231 -1.77 -23.60 9.99
N LEU A 232 -1.71 -24.13 8.79
CA LEU A 232 -0.51 -24.80 8.29
C LEU A 232 0.26 -23.97 7.25
N GLN A 233 -0.24 -22.81 6.87
CA GLN A 233 0.40 -21.96 5.87
C GLN A 233 1.13 -20.80 6.53
N ASN A 234 2.44 -20.69 6.29
CA ASN A 234 3.25 -19.55 6.69
C ASN A 234 2.79 -18.30 5.90
N ILE A 235 2.73 -17.16 6.57
CA ILE A 235 2.33 -15.89 5.93
C ILE A 235 3.26 -15.51 4.78
N ASN A 236 4.55 -15.81 4.89
CA ASN A 236 5.53 -15.48 3.87
C ASN A 236 5.35 -16.35 2.62
N ASP A 237 5.00 -17.63 2.78
CA ASP A 237 4.67 -18.52 1.67
C ASP A 237 3.35 -18.10 1.02
N PHE A 238 2.36 -17.72 1.82
CA PHE A 238 1.10 -17.17 1.31
C PHE A 238 1.35 -15.93 0.44
N ILE A 239 2.17 -14.96 0.92
CA ILE A 239 2.51 -13.76 0.14
C ILE A 239 3.28 -14.13 -1.14
N ALA A 240 4.19 -15.09 -1.09
CA ALA A 240 4.94 -15.53 -2.27
C ALA A 240 4.04 -16.14 -3.35
N GLU A 241 2.95 -16.82 -2.95
CA GLU A 241 1.95 -17.41 -3.85
C GLU A 241 0.92 -16.40 -4.40
N LEU A 242 0.78 -15.21 -3.81
CA LEU A 242 -0.19 -14.21 -4.28
C LEU A 242 0.19 -13.70 -5.66
N ASP A 243 -0.83 -13.49 -6.47
CA ASP A 243 -0.79 -12.75 -7.72
C ASP A 243 -2.10 -11.97 -7.90
N ASP A 244 -2.17 -11.12 -8.91
CA ASP A 244 -3.36 -10.28 -9.15
C ASP A 244 -4.60 -11.12 -9.39
N GLN A 245 -4.48 -12.27 -10.07
CA GLN A 245 -5.61 -13.17 -10.36
C GLN A 245 -6.16 -13.81 -9.07
N LYS A 246 -5.27 -14.26 -8.16
CA LYS A 246 -5.67 -14.82 -6.87
C LYS A 246 -6.35 -13.77 -6.00
N ILE A 247 -5.80 -12.55 -5.95
CA ILE A 247 -6.41 -11.45 -5.20
C ILE A 247 -7.78 -11.11 -5.77
N LYS A 248 -7.90 -10.93 -7.09
CA LYS A 248 -9.19 -10.70 -7.78
C LYS A 248 -10.18 -11.83 -7.49
N LYS A 249 -9.73 -13.09 -7.54
CA LYS A 249 -10.57 -14.25 -7.19
C LYS A 249 -11.10 -14.15 -5.77
N TYR A 250 -10.23 -13.89 -4.78
CA TYR A 250 -10.65 -13.74 -3.38
C TYR A 250 -11.64 -12.60 -3.19
N LEU A 251 -11.35 -11.43 -3.76
CA LEU A 251 -12.21 -10.24 -3.65
C LEU A 251 -13.59 -10.46 -4.30
N ASN A 252 -13.64 -11.12 -5.47
CA ASN A 252 -14.89 -11.45 -6.18
C ASN A 252 -15.69 -12.56 -5.50
N SER A 253 -15.05 -13.36 -4.64
CA SER A 253 -15.71 -14.44 -3.90
C SER A 253 -16.26 -13.98 -2.56
N LEU A 254 -16.06 -12.72 -2.17
CA LEU A 254 -16.61 -12.15 -0.95
C LEU A 254 -18.13 -12.00 -1.05
N PHE A 255 -18.86 -12.47 -0.05
CA PHE A 255 -20.31 -12.30 0.05
C PHE A 255 -20.76 -11.99 1.48
N PRO A 256 -21.90 -11.29 1.68
CA PRO A 256 -22.31 -10.80 2.99
C PRO A 256 -22.87 -11.94 3.86
N ILE A 257 -22.19 -12.24 4.96
CA ILE A 257 -22.64 -13.17 6.00
C ILE A 257 -22.38 -12.60 7.40
N THR A 258 -23.04 -13.15 8.42
CA THR A 258 -22.74 -12.82 9.82
C THR A 258 -21.44 -13.49 10.24
N VAL A 259 -20.46 -12.68 10.69
CA VAL A 259 -19.17 -13.15 11.19
C VAL A 259 -18.94 -12.63 12.61
N ASP A 260 -18.56 -13.54 13.52
CA ASP A 260 -17.95 -13.21 14.80
C ASP A 260 -16.46 -13.00 14.58
N LEU A 261 -16.07 -11.71 14.47
CA LEU A 261 -14.71 -11.29 14.16
C LEU A 261 -13.95 -10.91 15.43
N GLU A 262 -12.77 -11.49 15.58
CA GLU A 262 -11.76 -11.03 16.52
C GLU A 262 -10.54 -10.48 15.77
N LEU A 263 -10.20 -9.21 16.03
CA LEU A 263 -9.10 -8.49 15.38
C LEU A 263 -8.20 -7.85 16.44
N PRO A 264 -6.88 -8.07 16.43
CA PRO A 264 -5.99 -7.43 17.39
C PRO A 264 -5.88 -5.93 17.12
N LYS A 265 -5.75 -5.12 18.19
CA LYS A 265 -5.30 -3.73 18.09
C LYS A 265 -3.82 -3.72 17.79
N PHE A 266 -3.42 -2.84 16.87
CA PHE A 266 -2.00 -2.64 16.57
C PHE A 266 -1.72 -1.25 16.05
N LYS A 267 -0.46 -0.86 16.20
CA LYS A 267 0.12 0.35 15.67
C LYS A 267 1.46 -0.02 15.06
N ILE A 268 1.66 0.33 13.79
CA ILE A 268 2.91 0.09 13.08
C ILE A 268 3.38 1.36 12.43
N GLU A 269 4.63 1.65 12.67
CA GLU A 269 5.45 2.60 11.95
C GLU A 269 6.54 1.81 11.24
N PHE A 270 6.70 2.02 9.96
CA PHE A 270 7.69 1.32 9.17
C PHE A 270 8.37 2.29 8.22
N GLU A 271 9.69 2.32 8.31
CA GLU A 271 10.57 3.08 7.45
C GLU A 271 11.37 2.11 6.58
N SER A 272 11.45 2.38 5.30
CA SER A 272 12.21 1.57 4.38
C SER A 272 12.88 2.41 3.29
N GLY A 273 14.17 2.16 3.09
CA GLY A 273 14.86 2.50 1.85
C GLY A 273 14.42 1.53 0.75
N LEU A 274 13.97 2.05 -0.38
CA LEU A 274 13.31 1.26 -1.42
C LEU A 274 14.23 0.89 -2.59
N ASN A 275 15.46 1.42 -2.62
CA ASN A 275 16.38 1.27 -3.75
C ASN A 275 16.57 -0.18 -4.19
N THR A 276 16.87 -1.08 -3.24
CA THR A 276 17.11 -2.50 -3.53
C THR A 276 15.88 -3.16 -4.15
N TYR A 277 14.69 -2.91 -3.63
CA TYR A 277 13.44 -3.48 -4.15
C TYR A 277 13.15 -2.99 -5.56
N LEU A 278 13.29 -1.69 -5.80
CA LEU A 278 13.09 -1.07 -7.12
C LEU A 278 14.12 -1.56 -8.13
N HIS A 279 15.37 -1.73 -7.71
CA HIS A 279 16.42 -2.32 -8.54
C HIS A 279 16.07 -3.75 -8.94
N ASN A 280 15.55 -4.58 -8.01
CA ASN A 280 15.13 -5.94 -8.29
C ASN A 280 13.93 -6.00 -9.24
N LEU A 281 13.07 -4.98 -9.22
CA LEU A 281 11.96 -4.83 -10.16
C LEU A 281 12.40 -4.29 -11.53
N GLY A 282 13.71 -4.06 -11.73
CA GLY A 282 14.29 -3.68 -13.02
C GLY A 282 14.59 -2.20 -13.19
N MET A 283 14.31 -1.35 -12.20
CA MET A 283 14.65 0.07 -12.21
C MET A 283 16.10 0.23 -11.76
N LYS A 284 17.05 0.08 -12.68
CA LYS A 284 18.50 0.05 -12.37
C LYS A 284 19.19 1.35 -12.71
N GLN A 285 18.96 1.83 -13.93
CA GLN A 285 19.71 2.97 -14.47
C GLN A 285 19.41 4.25 -13.69
N ALA A 286 18.18 4.44 -13.22
CA ALA A 286 17.78 5.60 -12.44
C ALA A 286 18.61 5.82 -11.15
N PHE A 287 19.20 4.74 -10.61
CA PHE A 287 20.05 4.74 -9.39
C PHE A 287 21.54 4.76 -9.68
N SER A 288 21.95 4.98 -10.91
CA SER A 288 23.35 4.93 -11.33
C SER A 288 23.80 6.24 -11.96
N PRO A 289 25.12 6.50 -12.05
CA PRO A 289 25.64 7.65 -12.78
C PRO A 289 25.28 7.69 -14.27
N MET A 290 24.73 6.59 -14.82
CA MET A 290 24.24 6.52 -16.20
C MET A 290 22.78 6.98 -16.34
N ALA A 291 22.15 7.44 -15.26
CA ALA A 291 20.78 7.96 -15.29
C ALA A 291 20.69 9.18 -16.23
N ASP A 292 19.63 9.22 -17.03
CA ASP A 292 19.26 10.42 -17.78
C ASP A 292 18.01 11.02 -17.16
N LEU A 293 18.21 12.00 -16.29
CA LEU A 293 17.18 12.81 -15.64
C LEU A 293 17.19 14.26 -16.16
N SER A 294 17.62 14.45 -17.41
CA SER A 294 17.75 15.76 -18.07
C SER A 294 16.43 16.53 -18.17
N GLY A 295 15.30 15.84 -18.11
CA GLY A 295 13.98 16.48 -18.05
C GLY A 295 13.58 16.96 -16.65
N LEU A 296 14.33 16.60 -15.58
CA LEU A 296 14.07 17.04 -14.22
C LEU A 296 14.82 18.34 -13.89
N ALA A 297 16.10 18.41 -14.21
CA ALA A 297 16.96 19.53 -13.82
C ALA A 297 17.95 19.87 -14.93
N LYS A 298 18.40 21.13 -14.99
CA LYS A 298 19.43 21.57 -15.90
C LYS A 298 20.75 20.90 -15.50
N GLY A 299 21.34 20.13 -16.43
CA GLY A 299 22.51 19.26 -16.13
C GLY A 299 22.11 17.94 -15.48
N GLY A 300 20.88 17.49 -15.66
CA GLY A 300 20.33 16.24 -15.11
C GLY A 300 21.00 14.96 -15.62
N ASN A 301 21.96 15.03 -16.55
CA ASN A 301 22.80 13.89 -16.95
C ASN A 301 23.79 13.46 -15.83
N ASP A 302 24.08 14.34 -14.87
CA ASP A 302 24.88 14.05 -13.68
C ASP A 302 24.02 13.75 -12.45
N LEU A 303 22.69 13.69 -12.62
CA LEU A 303 21.75 13.46 -11.56
C LEU A 303 21.24 12.01 -11.59
N TYR A 304 21.22 11.38 -10.45
CA TYR A 304 20.61 10.07 -10.25
C TYR A 304 19.89 10.05 -8.90
N ILE A 305 19.05 9.05 -8.69
CA ILE A 305 18.34 8.86 -7.42
C ILE A 305 19.29 8.22 -6.42
N ASP A 306 19.70 8.95 -5.39
CA ASP A 306 20.52 8.40 -4.32
C ASP A 306 19.68 7.53 -3.39
N SER A 307 18.48 7.99 -3.02
CA SER A 307 17.59 7.27 -2.13
C SER A 307 16.13 7.51 -2.46
N VAL A 308 15.34 6.45 -2.35
CA VAL A 308 13.88 6.49 -2.26
C VAL A 308 13.51 5.99 -0.88
N ILE A 309 12.89 6.82 -0.07
CA ILE A 309 12.54 6.52 1.31
C ILE A 309 11.04 6.64 1.48
N GLN A 310 10.41 5.58 1.96
CA GLN A 310 9.03 5.64 2.42
C GLN A 310 8.98 5.47 3.92
N LYS A 311 8.19 6.31 4.57
CA LYS A 311 7.76 6.12 5.95
C LYS A 311 6.24 6.06 6.02
N ALA A 312 5.73 4.93 6.49
CA ALA A 312 4.31 4.64 6.56
C ALA A 312 3.90 4.38 8.01
N PHE A 313 2.72 4.87 8.36
CA PHE A 313 2.13 4.70 9.67
C PHE A 313 0.70 4.23 9.54
N ILE A 314 0.34 3.22 10.34
CA ILE A 314 -1.03 2.73 10.45
C ILE A 314 -1.36 2.41 11.91
N GLU A 315 -2.55 2.79 12.33
CA GLU A 315 -3.11 2.45 13.64
C GLU A 315 -4.49 1.82 13.46
N VAL A 316 -4.72 0.70 14.15
CA VAL A 316 -5.97 -0.05 14.14
C VAL A 316 -6.45 -0.22 15.57
N ASP A 317 -7.56 0.43 15.89
CA ASP A 317 -8.22 0.39 17.19
C ASP A 317 -9.75 0.21 17.06
N GLU A 318 -10.50 0.28 18.16
CA GLU A 318 -11.94 0.06 18.20
C GLU A 318 -12.76 1.10 17.42
N SER A 319 -12.30 2.31 17.40
CA SER A 319 -12.97 3.42 16.71
C SER A 319 -12.63 3.42 15.21
N GLY A 320 -11.48 2.86 14.88
CA GLY A 320 -10.88 3.09 13.58
C GLY A 320 -10.35 4.53 13.42
N ALA A 321 -10.36 5.37 14.41
CA ALA A 321 -9.94 6.73 14.71
C ALA A 321 -11.10 7.73 14.88
N GLU A 322 -11.15 8.31 16.08
CA GLU A 322 -12.05 9.33 16.62
C GLU A 322 -13.53 8.98 16.84
N ALA A 323 -13.93 9.17 18.12
CA ALA A 323 -15.25 8.87 18.65
C ALA A 323 -16.24 9.99 18.34
N ALA A 324 -17.34 9.62 17.68
CA ALA A 324 -18.64 10.23 17.91
C ALA A 324 -19.64 9.11 18.17
N ALA A 325 -20.21 9.08 19.35
CA ALA A 325 -21.14 8.06 19.77
C ALA A 325 -22.45 8.18 18.97
N VAL A 326 -22.75 7.16 18.16
CA VAL A 326 -24.09 6.92 17.64
C VAL A 326 -24.60 5.62 18.24
N THR A 327 -25.52 5.73 19.19
CA THR A 327 -26.18 4.58 19.80
C THR A 327 -27.25 4.06 18.84
N ALA A 328 -26.97 2.99 18.12
CA ALA A 328 -28.01 2.28 17.38
C ALA A 328 -28.65 1.25 18.30
N VAL A 329 -29.94 1.47 18.66
CA VAL A 329 -30.76 0.47 19.36
C VAL A 329 -31.18 -0.58 18.35
N ILE A 330 -30.65 -1.79 18.46
CA ILE A 330 -31.09 -2.94 17.68
C ILE A 330 -32.29 -3.55 18.40
N ILE A 331 -33.47 -3.37 17.83
CA ILE A 331 -34.67 -4.13 18.25
C ILE A 331 -34.48 -5.56 17.73
N LYS A 332 -34.25 -6.52 18.62
CA LYS A 332 -34.26 -7.94 18.32
C LYS A 332 -35.69 -8.40 18.08
N GLY A 333 -36.08 -8.54 16.81
CA GLY A 333 -37.26 -9.31 16.46
C GLY A 333 -36.98 -10.81 16.66
N TRP A 334 -37.88 -11.51 17.34
CA TRP A 334 -37.82 -12.96 17.54
C TRP A 334 -38.10 -13.67 16.19
N SER A 335 -37.05 -14.15 15.52
CA SER A 335 -37.19 -15.25 14.59
C SER A 335 -36.08 -16.23 14.90
N SER A 336 -36.45 -17.41 15.35
CA SER A 336 -35.54 -18.53 15.66
C SER A 336 -35.08 -19.21 14.39
N ILE A 337 -34.30 -18.51 13.59
CA ILE A 337 -33.37 -19.10 12.62
C ILE A 337 -32.04 -19.18 13.38
N ILE A 338 -31.52 -20.37 13.60
CA ILE A 338 -30.16 -20.56 14.11
C ILE A 338 -29.23 -19.97 13.04
N ASN A 339 -28.94 -18.69 13.15
CA ASN A 339 -27.91 -18.04 12.35
C ASN A 339 -26.56 -18.54 12.89
N ILE A 340 -26.02 -19.58 12.27
CA ILE A 340 -24.67 -20.04 12.55
C ILE A 340 -23.74 -18.96 12.03
N SER A 341 -23.26 -18.07 12.91
CA SER A 341 -22.26 -17.06 12.56
C SER A 341 -20.95 -17.77 12.24
N GLN A 342 -20.30 -17.36 11.15
CA GLN A 342 -18.93 -17.80 10.90
C GLN A 342 -17.97 -17.13 11.89
N ARG A 343 -16.91 -17.84 12.26
CA ARG A 343 -15.90 -17.31 13.18
C ARG A 343 -14.61 -17.02 12.47
N MET A 344 -14.07 -15.81 12.68
CA MET A 344 -12.75 -15.42 12.19
C MET A 344 -11.95 -14.79 13.32
N TYR A 345 -11.02 -15.57 13.87
CA TYR A 345 -10.12 -15.13 14.93
C TYR A 345 -8.76 -14.83 14.35
N VAL A 346 -8.44 -13.53 14.23
CA VAL A 346 -7.17 -13.05 13.69
C VAL A 346 -6.11 -13.10 14.79
N ASN A 347 -5.75 -14.34 15.17
CA ASN A 347 -4.86 -14.65 16.28
C ASN A 347 -3.50 -15.23 15.83
N ARG A 348 -3.13 -15.06 14.58
CA ARG A 348 -1.89 -15.53 13.97
C ARG A 348 -1.51 -14.61 12.81
N PRO A 349 -0.31 -14.76 12.19
CA PRO A 349 0.14 -13.88 11.11
C PRO A 349 -0.88 -13.69 10.00
N PHE A 350 -1.03 -12.45 9.56
CA PHE A 350 -2.00 -12.06 8.54
C PHE A 350 -1.47 -10.93 7.64
N LEU A 351 -2.05 -10.82 6.46
CA LEU A 351 -1.89 -9.69 5.57
C LEU A 351 -3.16 -8.84 5.61
N MET A 352 -3.00 -7.53 5.80
CA MET A 352 -4.09 -6.55 5.66
C MET A 352 -3.81 -5.66 4.46
N MET A 353 -4.82 -5.50 3.62
CA MET A 353 -4.83 -4.61 2.47
C MET A 353 -5.86 -3.51 2.73
N LEU A 354 -5.44 -2.26 2.76
CA LEU A 354 -6.38 -1.14 2.64
C LEU A 354 -6.56 -0.82 1.16
N ARG A 355 -7.80 -0.81 0.71
CA ARG A 355 -8.12 -0.53 -0.69
C ARG A 355 -9.29 0.43 -0.83
N SER A 356 -9.39 1.09 -1.98
CA SER A 356 -10.54 1.91 -2.34
C SER A 356 -11.04 1.58 -3.75
N LYS A 357 -12.35 1.28 -3.83
CA LYS A 357 -13.03 1.07 -5.12
C LYS A 357 -13.18 2.36 -5.96
N ALA A 358 -12.84 3.51 -5.40
CA ALA A 358 -12.80 4.78 -6.13
C ALA A 358 -11.51 4.96 -6.95
N LEU A 359 -10.51 4.13 -6.72
CA LEU A 359 -9.23 4.13 -7.43
C LEU A 359 -9.27 3.21 -8.65
N PRO A 360 -8.38 3.43 -9.65
CA PRO A 360 -8.22 2.52 -10.77
C PRO A 360 -7.91 1.09 -10.30
N GLU A 361 -8.50 0.08 -10.94
CA GLU A 361 -8.52 -1.33 -10.49
C GLU A 361 -7.12 -1.89 -10.16
N ASP A 362 -6.12 -1.61 -10.99
CA ASP A 362 -4.76 -2.10 -10.78
C ASP A 362 -3.92 -1.19 -9.86
N ASN A 363 -4.50 -0.12 -9.30
CA ASN A 363 -3.89 0.83 -8.37
C ASN A 363 -4.80 1.16 -7.19
N ASP A 364 -5.71 0.25 -6.85
CA ASP A 364 -6.72 0.43 -5.81
C ASP A 364 -6.20 0.15 -4.38
N VAL A 365 -4.95 -0.33 -4.25
CA VAL A 365 -4.34 -0.65 -2.97
C VAL A 365 -3.61 0.56 -2.38
N LEU A 366 -4.17 1.06 -1.29
CA LEU A 366 -3.64 2.19 -0.52
C LEU A 366 -2.47 1.78 0.38
N PHE A 367 -2.66 0.69 1.13
CA PHE A 367 -1.65 0.13 2.03
C PHE A 367 -1.65 -1.39 1.98
N LEU A 368 -0.48 -1.95 2.18
CA LEU A 368 -0.26 -3.36 2.49
C LEU A 368 0.48 -3.46 3.81
N THR A 369 -0.08 -4.25 4.73
CA THR A 369 0.44 -4.42 6.09
C THR A 369 0.55 -5.91 6.39
N LYS A 370 1.74 -6.36 6.73
CA LYS A 370 1.96 -7.71 7.27
C LYS A 370 2.15 -7.63 8.77
N ILE A 371 1.36 -8.40 9.50
CA ILE A 371 1.52 -8.63 10.94
C ILE A 371 2.00 -10.07 11.11
N GLU A 372 3.17 -10.22 11.69
CA GLU A 372 3.79 -11.53 11.93
C GLU A 372 4.00 -11.80 13.42
N LYS A 373 4.13 -10.73 14.21
CA LYS A 373 4.33 -10.80 15.65
C LYS A 373 3.86 -9.55 16.39
N PHE A 374 3.66 -9.67 17.67
CA PHE A 374 3.41 -8.59 18.62
C PHE A 374 4.50 -8.53 19.69
#